data_b4a1bc028a6a6fd1c409301447887f43
#
_entry.id   b4a1bc028a6a6fd1c409301447887f43
#
_cell.length_a   1.000
_cell.length_b   1.000
_cell.length_c   1.000
_cell.angle_alpha   90.00
_cell.angle_beta   90.00
_cell.angle_gamma   90.00
#
_symmetry.space_group_name_H-M   'P 1'
#
loop_
_entity.id
_entity.type
_entity.pdbx_description
1 polymer ?
#
loop_
_entity_poly.entity_id
_entity_poly.type
_entity_poly.pdbx_seq_one_letter_code
_entity_poly.pdbx_strand_id
1 'polypeptide(L)'
;KSQSIMYIGEKENSNTDSALVSTKRSLIFNELNKELYKKFFLTTEELQAIRDGYIYIHDMSARRDTMNCCLFDVKSVLEGGFEMGNLWYNEPKTLDVAFDVIGDITLSAASQQYGGFTVPSVDLLLEPYAIKTFDLFYEKYLSLGLDPETASKVAEGDVLNEFRQGFQGWEYKFNSVSSSRGDYPFITMTTGTGTGKFAKMASIEMLHVRRRGQGKKGNKKPVLFPKIVFLYDEELHGEGKELEELFEAAVLCSSKTMYPDWLSLSGEGYVASIYKKYGEIISPMGCRAFLSPWYRRGGMHPADENDTPVFVGRFNIGAISLHLPLIY
;
A
#
# COMPACT_ATOMS: atom_id res chain seq x y z
N LYS A 1 34.71 -6.33 -1.15
CA LYS A 1 33.27 -5.94 -1.04
C LYS A 1 32.81 -5.82 0.40
N SER A 2 32.95 -6.84 1.26
CA SER A 2 32.46 -6.82 2.66
C SER A 2 33.00 -5.63 3.48
N GLN A 3 34.27 -5.27 3.33
CA GLN A 3 34.86 -4.09 4.00
C GLN A 3 34.28 -2.79 3.50
N SER A 4 34.09 -2.65 2.17
CA SER A 4 33.49 -1.45 1.58
C SER A 4 32.06 -1.25 2.06
N ILE A 5 31.24 -2.31 2.14
CA ILE A 5 29.87 -2.27 2.63
C ILE A 5 29.80 -1.84 4.07
N MET A 6 30.72 -2.32 4.94
CA MET A 6 30.76 -1.91 6.35
C MET A 6 31.07 -0.43 6.57
N TYR A 7 31.83 0.19 5.67
CA TYR A 7 32.30 1.58 5.83
C TYR A 7 31.49 2.60 5.05
N ILE A 8 30.94 2.26 3.89
CA ILE A 8 30.33 3.22 2.95
C ILE A 8 28.80 3.25 3.06
N GLY A 9 28.14 2.13 3.37
CA GLY A 9 26.68 2.05 3.48
C GLY A 9 25.97 2.45 2.20
N GLU A 10 25.88 1.57 1.24
CA GLU A 10 25.18 1.83 -0.03
C GLU A 10 23.67 1.94 0.21
N LYS A 11 23.04 2.97 -0.38
CA LYS A 11 21.58 3.06 -0.52
C LYS A 11 21.20 2.34 -1.82
N GLU A 12 20.68 1.12 -1.70
CA GLU A 12 20.11 0.42 -2.87
C GLU A 12 18.73 0.99 -3.26
N ASN A 13 17.95 1.45 -2.27
CA ASN A 13 16.61 1.99 -2.44
C ASN A 13 16.38 3.23 -1.57
N SER A 14 15.38 4.03 -1.94
CA SER A 14 15.00 5.24 -1.21
C SER A 14 14.46 4.96 0.21
N ASN A 15 14.04 3.73 0.49
CA ASN A 15 13.54 3.27 1.79
C ASN A 15 14.62 2.67 2.71
N THR A 16 15.90 2.71 2.32
CA THR A 16 17.00 2.15 3.12
C THR A 16 17.77 3.27 3.82
N ASP A 17 17.99 3.12 5.13
CA ASP A 17 18.82 4.02 5.92
C ASP A 17 20.18 3.37 6.21
N SER A 18 21.22 3.86 5.56
CA SER A 18 22.59 3.36 5.70
C SER A 18 23.22 3.62 7.07
N ALA A 19 22.64 4.50 7.89
CA ALA A 19 23.12 4.77 9.24
C ALA A 19 22.78 3.66 10.23
N LEU A 20 21.72 2.88 9.95
CA LEU A 20 21.28 1.82 10.85
C LEU A 20 22.23 0.62 10.88
N VAL A 21 22.45 0.08 12.06
CA VAL A 21 23.25 -1.15 12.26
C VAL A 21 22.62 -2.35 11.55
N SER A 22 21.30 -2.44 11.56
CA SER A 22 20.54 -3.48 10.86
C SER A 22 20.78 -3.45 9.35
N THR A 23 20.84 -2.29 8.72
CA THR A 23 21.18 -2.13 7.30
C THR A 23 22.57 -2.69 6.98
N LYS A 24 23.58 -2.35 7.79
CA LYS A 24 24.95 -2.85 7.59
C LYS A 24 25.05 -4.37 7.71
N ARG A 25 24.35 -4.96 8.68
CA ARG A 25 24.27 -6.42 8.83
C ARG A 25 23.58 -7.08 7.64
N SER A 26 22.48 -6.52 7.20
CA SER A 26 21.72 -7.04 6.06
C SER A 26 22.51 -7.00 4.75
N LEU A 27 23.30 -5.97 4.50
CA LEU A 27 24.15 -5.89 3.30
C LEU A 27 25.16 -7.05 3.22
N ILE A 28 25.79 -7.42 4.36
CA ILE A 28 26.70 -8.56 4.44
C ILE A 28 25.96 -9.88 4.18
N PHE A 29 24.82 -10.05 4.85
CA PHE A 29 23.99 -11.24 4.70
C PHE A 29 23.44 -11.40 3.28
N ASN A 30 23.04 -10.30 2.66
CA ASN A 30 22.54 -10.27 1.29
C ASN A 30 23.60 -10.73 0.27
N GLU A 31 24.86 -10.28 0.42
CA GLU A 31 25.94 -10.75 -0.47
C GLU A 31 26.17 -12.27 -0.33
N LEU A 32 26.13 -12.80 0.89
CA LEU A 32 26.21 -14.26 1.12
C LEU A 32 25.04 -14.99 0.46
N ASN A 33 23.82 -14.51 0.64
CA ASN A 33 22.63 -15.12 0.04
C ASN A 33 22.65 -15.06 -1.49
N LYS A 34 23.14 -13.99 -2.10
CA LYS A 34 23.34 -13.90 -3.56
C LYS A 34 24.27 -15.04 -4.06
N GLU A 35 25.37 -15.29 -3.37
CA GLU A 35 26.31 -16.35 -3.77
C GLU A 35 25.70 -17.75 -3.56
N LEU A 36 24.95 -17.95 -2.47
CA LEU A 36 24.23 -19.22 -2.25
C LEU A 36 23.16 -19.44 -3.34
N TYR A 37 22.40 -18.39 -3.68
CA TYR A 37 21.38 -18.46 -4.74
C TYR A 37 22.00 -18.83 -6.08
N LYS A 38 23.07 -18.17 -6.48
CA LYS A 38 23.82 -18.49 -7.70
C LYS A 38 24.30 -19.94 -7.73
N LYS A 39 24.80 -20.45 -6.60
CA LYS A 39 25.37 -21.79 -6.51
C LYS A 39 24.32 -22.89 -6.57
N PHE A 40 23.15 -22.70 -5.97
CA PHE A 40 22.18 -23.78 -5.76
C PHE A 40 20.92 -23.70 -6.61
N PHE A 41 20.64 -22.54 -7.19
CA PHE A 41 19.36 -22.28 -7.88
C PHE A 41 19.51 -21.83 -9.34
N LEU A 42 20.73 -21.53 -9.80
CA LEU A 42 20.96 -21.11 -11.18
C LEU A 42 21.81 -22.14 -11.93
N THR A 43 21.48 -22.35 -13.19
CA THR A 43 22.26 -23.17 -14.11
C THR A 43 23.52 -22.41 -14.59
N THR A 44 24.42 -23.12 -15.24
CA THR A 44 25.64 -22.53 -15.84
C THR A 44 25.26 -21.52 -16.93
N GLU A 45 24.24 -21.82 -17.74
CA GLU A 45 23.74 -20.98 -18.82
C GLU A 45 23.11 -19.68 -18.28
N GLU A 46 22.29 -19.78 -17.22
CA GLU A 46 21.71 -18.60 -16.56
C GLU A 46 22.79 -17.72 -15.93
N LEU A 47 23.78 -18.30 -15.26
CA LEU A 47 24.94 -17.57 -14.73
C LEU A 47 25.75 -16.90 -15.83
N GLN A 48 25.88 -17.52 -16.98
CA GLN A 48 26.57 -16.92 -18.13
C GLN A 48 25.75 -15.74 -18.69
N ALA A 49 24.43 -15.92 -18.87
CA ALA A 49 23.53 -14.86 -19.33
C ALA A 49 23.53 -13.63 -18.39
N ILE A 50 23.65 -13.85 -17.07
CA ILE A 50 23.81 -12.76 -16.10
C ILE A 50 25.17 -12.05 -16.27
N ARG A 51 26.26 -12.80 -16.45
CA ARG A 51 27.61 -12.25 -16.64
C ARG A 51 27.71 -11.43 -17.92
N ASP A 52 27.11 -11.92 -18.99
CA ASP A 52 27.10 -11.27 -20.30
C ASP A 52 26.10 -10.08 -20.35
N GLY A 53 25.27 -9.91 -19.31
CA GLY A 53 24.37 -8.78 -19.19
C GLY A 53 23.03 -8.94 -19.92
N TYR A 54 22.70 -10.13 -20.43
CA TYR A 54 21.40 -10.39 -21.09
C TYR A 54 20.23 -10.31 -20.13
N ILE A 55 20.44 -10.77 -18.88
CA ILE A 55 19.42 -10.77 -17.83
C ILE A 55 19.96 -10.18 -16.52
N TYR A 56 19.05 -9.53 -15.78
CA TYR A 56 19.30 -9.09 -14.41
C TYR A 56 18.19 -9.60 -13.48
N ILE A 57 18.57 -10.33 -12.43
CA ILE A 57 17.65 -10.84 -11.42
C ILE A 57 17.62 -9.85 -10.26
N HIS A 58 16.49 -9.15 -10.10
CA HIS A 58 16.26 -8.22 -9.00
C HIS A 58 16.18 -8.95 -7.66
N ASP A 59 16.68 -8.32 -6.61
CA ASP A 59 16.59 -8.79 -5.22
C ASP A 59 17.02 -10.27 -5.05
N MET A 60 18.07 -10.68 -5.75
CA MET A 60 18.55 -12.06 -5.81
C MET A 60 18.81 -12.62 -4.41
N SER A 61 19.21 -11.79 -3.45
CA SER A 61 19.46 -12.19 -2.06
C SER A 61 18.22 -12.68 -1.32
N ALA A 62 17.04 -12.30 -1.78
CA ALA A 62 15.76 -12.62 -1.13
C ALA A 62 14.93 -13.67 -1.84
N ARG A 63 15.26 -14.00 -3.09
CA ARG A 63 14.40 -14.83 -3.94
C ARG A 63 14.17 -16.25 -3.45
N ARG A 64 15.02 -16.75 -2.59
CA ARG A 64 14.88 -18.09 -2.05
C ARG A 64 13.80 -18.20 -0.99
N ASP A 65 13.69 -17.21 -0.11
CA ASP A 65 13.03 -17.36 1.19
C ASP A 65 11.77 -16.51 1.35
N THR A 66 11.52 -15.55 0.46
CA THR A 66 10.42 -14.60 0.64
C THR A 66 9.79 -14.16 -0.67
N MET A 67 8.56 -13.65 -0.58
CA MET A 67 7.89 -12.98 -1.68
C MET A 67 8.46 -11.58 -1.89
N ASN A 68 8.27 -11.03 -3.09
CA ASN A 68 8.70 -9.68 -3.42
C ASN A 68 7.60 -8.66 -3.07
N CYS A 69 6.60 -8.50 -3.92
CA CYS A 69 5.49 -7.57 -3.69
C CYS A 69 4.17 -8.31 -3.47
N CYS A 70 3.23 -7.69 -2.75
CA CYS A 70 1.90 -8.26 -2.57
C CYS A 70 0.78 -7.21 -2.65
N LEU A 71 -0.40 -7.69 -3.03
CA LEU A 71 -1.70 -7.05 -2.81
C LEU A 71 -2.33 -7.74 -1.60
N PHE A 72 -2.29 -7.08 -0.45
CA PHE A 72 -2.71 -7.70 0.80
C PHE A 72 -4.20 -7.51 1.03
N ASP A 73 -4.91 -8.59 1.33
CA ASP A 73 -6.32 -8.57 1.65
C ASP A 73 -6.53 -8.24 3.13
N VAL A 74 -6.37 -6.95 3.47
CA VAL A 74 -6.54 -6.46 4.85
C VAL A 74 -7.97 -6.67 5.32
N LYS A 75 -8.96 -6.49 4.45
CA LYS A 75 -10.38 -6.62 4.81
C LYS A 75 -10.67 -8.02 5.36
N SER A 76 -10.33 -9.07 4.61
CA SER A 76 -10.56 -10.45 5.04
C SER A 76 -9.79 -10.83 6.30
N VAL A 77 -8.63 -10.20 6.55
CA VAL A 77 -7.86 -10.43 7.79
C VAL A 77 -8.55 -9.79 9.00
N LEU A 78 -9.13 -8.60 8.84
CA LEU A 78 -9.79 -7.90 9.95
C LEU A 78 -11.14 -8.52 10.33
N GLU A 79 -11.87 -9.05 9.36
CA GLU A 79 -13.21 -9.63 9.57
C GLU A 79 -13.15 -10.81 10.55
N GLY A 80 -13.79 -10.67 11.70
CA GLY A 80 -13.86 -11.70 12.75
C GLY A 80 -12.62 -11.82 13.64
N GLY A 81 -11.58 -11.02 13.38
CA GLY A 81 -10.32 -11.06 14.12
C GLY A 81 -9.30 -12.08 13.55
N PHE A 82 -8.07 -12.02 14.03
CA PHE A 82 -6.94 -12.83 13.53
C PHE A 82 -5.85 -12.98 14.60
N GLU A 83 -4.97 -13.97 14.39
CA GLU A 83 -3.77 -14.15 15.22
C GLU A 83 -2.55 -13.54 14.52
N MET A 84 -1.77 -12.76 15.25
CA MET A 84 -0.49 -12.23 14.81
C MET A 84 0.54 -12.31 15.94
N GLY A 85 1.65 -12.99 15.68
CA GLY A 85 2.60 -13.32 16.72
C GLY A 85 2.00 -14.30 17.73
N ASN A 86 1.93 -13.88 18.99
CA ASN A 86 1.34 -14.66 20.09
C ASN A 86 0.05 -14.01 20.63
N LEU A 87 -0.60 -13.17 19.85
CA LEU A 87 -1.75 -12.39 20.27
C LEU A 87 -2.90 -12.51 19.29
N TRP A 88 -4.11 -12.72 19.83
CA TRP A 88 -5.34 -12.61 19.07
C TRP A 88 -5.77 -11.14 18.99
N TYR A 89 -5.92 -10.64 17.78
CA TYR A 89 -6.49 -9.32 17.50
C TYR A 89 -7.98 -9.47 17.20
N ASN A 90 -8.81 -8.83 18.01
CA ASN A 90 -10.22 -8.72 17.71
C ASN A 90 -10.46 -7.74 16.56
N GLU A 91 -11.53 -7.93 15.81
CA GLU A 91 -11.96 -6.95 14.82
C GLU A 91 -12.14 -5.56 15.47
N PRO A 92 -11.57 -4.48 14.88
CA PRO A 92 -11.71 -3.14 15.42
C PRO A 92 -13.17 -2.71 15.55
N LYS A 93 -13.49 -1.99 16.64
CA LYS A 93 -14.83 -1.43 16.88
C LYS A 93 -14.89 0.08 16.58
N THR A 94 -13.75 0.73 16.50
CA THR A 94 -13.60 2.17 16.29
C THR A 94 -12.56 2.46 15.22
N LEU A 95 -12.61 3.66 14.66
CA LEU A 95 -11.73 4.09 13.58
C LEU A 95 -10.27 4.22 14.05
N ASP A 96 -10.03 4.77 15.23
CA ASP A 96 -8.69 4.89 15.82
C ASP A 96 -8.01 3.54 16.01
N VAL A 97 -8.73 2.55 16.55
CA VAL A 97 -8.24 1.16 16.69
C VAL A 97 -8.01 0.52 15.32
N ALA A 98 -8.89 0.79 14.33
CA ALA A 98 -8.69 0.30 12.97
C ALA A 98 -7.39 0.85 12.35
N PHE A 99 -7.09 2.13 12.53
CA PHE A 99 -5.81 2.71 12.10
C PHE A 99 -4.61 2.02 12.74
N ASP A 100 -4.67 1.76 14.05
CA ASP A 100 -3.56 1.10 14.75
C ASP A 100 -3.37 -0.34 14.29
N VAL A 101 -4.44 -1.13 14.24
CA VAL A 101 -4.38 -2.56 13.85
C VAL A 101 -3.93 -2.71 12.39
N ILE A 102 -4.47 -1.91 11.46
CA ILE A 102 -4.02 -1.93 10.05
C ILE A 102 -2.55 -1.51 9.94
N GLY A 103 -2.13 -0.53 10.73
CA GLY A 103 -0.72 -0.13 10.80
C GLY A 103 0.19 -1.27 11.27
N ASP A 104 -0.21 -2.02 12.29
CA ASP A 104 0.54 -3.16 12.83
C ASP A 104 0.60 -4.33 11.83
N ILE A 105 -0.53 -4.69 11.20
CA ILE A 105 -0.57 -5.68 10.12
C ILE A 105 0.40 -5.28 9.01
N THR A 106 0.32 -4.02 8.58
CA THR A 106 1.13 -3.50 7.47
C THR A 106 2.63 -3.59 7.78
N LEU A 107 3.06 -3.17 8.98
CA LEU A 107 4.45 -3.24 9.38
C LEU A 107 4.94 -4.68 9.54
N SER A 108 4.13 -5.53 10.16
CA SER A 108 4.47 -6.94 10.38
C SER A 108 4.58 -7.69 9.05
N ALA A 109 3.55 -7.60 8.19
CA ALA A 109 3.53 -8.30 6.91
C ALA A 109 4.60 -7.76 5.94
N ALA A 110 4.76 -6.44 5.83
CA ALA A 110 5.80 -5.84 4.99
C ALA A 110 7.22 -6.23 5.42
N SER A 111 7.45 -6.52 6.69
CA SER A 111 8.74 -7.01 7.18
C SER A 111 9.08 -8.43 6.69
N GLN A 112 8.08 -9.20 6.27
CA GLN A 112 8.22 -10.57 5.77
C GLN A 112 8.47 -10.64 4.26
N GLN A 113 8.52 -9.51 3.58
CA GLN A 113 8.70 -9.42 2.13
C GLN A 113 9.76 -8.39 1.75
N TYR A 114 10.16 -8.39 0.49
CA TYR A 114 11.26 -7.55 0.00
C TYR A 114 10.81 -6.32 -0.76
N GLY A 115 9.69 -6.41 -1.46
CA GLY A 115 9.15 -5.36 -2.30
C GLY A 115 7.99 -4.61 -1.66
N GLY A 116 7.10 -4.09 -2.50
CA GLY A 116 6.00 -3.26 -2.09
C GLY A 116 4.86 -4.04 -1.44
N PHE A 117 4.25 -3.42 -0.45
CA PHE A 117 3.04 -3.89 0.22
C PHE A 117 1.89 -2.96 -0.13
N THR A 118 0.86 -3.47 -0.79
CA THR A 118 -0.28 -2.65 -1.20
C THR A 118 -1.52 -2.98 -0.39
N VAL A 119 -2.11 -1.92 0.19
CA VAL A 119 -3.45 -1.94 0.80
C VAL A 119 -4.42 -1.32 -0.21
N PRO A 120 -5.29 -2.10 -0.84
CA PRO A 120 -6.24 -1.59 -1.81
C PRO A 120 -7.42 -0.88 -1.15
N SER A 121 -7.95 0.16 -1.81
CA SER A 121 -9.21 0.85 -1.49
C SER A 121 -9.36 1.22 -0.01
N VAL A 122 -8.40 1.99 0.50
CA VAL A 122 -8.32 2.38 1.93
C VAL A 122 -9.55 3.15 2.38
N ASP A 123 -10.15 3.93 1.51
CA ASP A 123 -11.41 4.63 1.73
C ASP A 123 -12.56 3.67 2.09
N LEU A 124 -12.75 2.65 1.27
CA LEU A 124 -13.76 1.61 1.49
C LEU A 124 -13.41 0.70 2.68
N LEU A 125 -12.12 0.46 2.92
CA LEU A 125 -11.64 -0.33 4.05
C LEU A 125 -11.95 0.34 5.39
N LEU A 126 -11.79 1.67 5.49
CA LEU A 126 -11.95 2.43 6.72
C LEU A 126 -13.40 2.86 6.97
N GLU A 127 -14.24 2.95 5.93
CA GLU A 127 -15.61 3.44 6.04
C GLU A 127 -16.47 2.71 7.10
N PRO A 128 -16.48 1.36 7.20
CA PRO A 128 -17.27 0.66 8.21
C PRO A 128 -16.89 1.03 9.66
N TYR A 129 -15.60 1.28 9.91
CA TYR A 129 -15.10 1.67 11.22
C TYR A 129 -15.42 3.13 11.53
N ALA A 130 -15.41 3.98 10.52
CA ALA A 130 -15.83 5.38 10.64
C ALA A 130 -17.32 5.50 10.96
N ILE A 131 -18.19 4.67 10.34
CA ILE A 131 -19.62 4.60 10.65
C ILE A 131 -19.81 4.17 12.11
N LYS A 132 -19.16 3.09 12.55
CA LYS A 132 -19.25 2.62 13.95
C LYS A 132 -18.82 3.70 14.94
N THR A 133 -17.74 4.45 14.62
CA THR A 133 -17.23 5.54 15.46
C THR A 133 -18.20 6.73 15.47
N PHE A 134 -18.77 7.08 14.33
CA PHE A 134 -19.77 8.12 14.24
C PHE A 134 -20.99 7.79 15.12
N ASP A 135 -21.51 6.56 15.03
CA ASP A 135 -22.66 6.14 15.83
C ASP A 135 -22.36 6.25 17.33
N LEU A 136 -21.16 5.82 17.77
CA LEU A 136 -20.74 5.96 19.16
C LEU A 136 -20.68 7.43 19.62
N PHE A 137 -20.13 8.32 18.82
CA PHE A 137 -20.07 9.75 19.15
C PHE A 137 -21.44 10.37 19.12
N TYR A 138 -22.26 10.04 18.14
CA TYR A 138 -23.62 10.56 18.01
C TYR A 138 -24.47 10.19 19.23
N GLU A 139 -24.51 8.92 19.62
CA GLU A 139 -25.22 8.46 20.81
C GLU A 139 -24.70 9.13 22.09
N LYS A 140 -23.40 9.29 22.22
CA LYS A 140 -22.79 10.01 23.34
C LYS A 140 -23.30 11.45 23.41
N TYR A 141 -23.35 12.16 22.30
CA TYR A 141 -23.78 13.57 22.29
C TYR A 141 -25.27 13.72 22.53
N LEU A 142 -26.10 12.81 22.04
CA LEU A 142 -27.52 12.77 22.39
C LEU A 142 -27.71 12.55 23.90
N SER A 143 -26.94 11.66 24.50
CA SER A 143 -26.99 11.38 25.95
C SER A 143 -26.56 12.59 26.81
N LEU A 144 -25.76 13.50 26.25
CA LEU A 144 -25.37 14.77 26.88
C LEU A 144 -26.38 15.88 26.68
N GLY A 145 -27.50 15.62 25.97
CA GLY A 145 -28.61 16.56 25.78
C GLY A 145 -28.47 17.48 24.57
N LEU A 146 -27.58 17.20 23.62
CA LEU A 146 -27.55 17.92 22.34
C LEU A 146 -28.75 17.48 21.49
N ASP A 147 -29.26 18.42 20.70
CA ASP A 147 -30.25 18.08 19.68
C ASP A 147 -29.64 17.22 18.57
N PRO A 148 -30.44 16.45 17.82
CA PRO A 148 -29.93 15.50 16.82
C PRO A 148 -29.07 16.14 15.73
N GLU A 149 -29.40 17.34 15.28
CA GLU A 149 -28.64 18.02 14.24
C GLU A 149 -27.26 18.44 14.74
N THR A 150 -27.20 19.07 15.92
CA THR A 150 -25.94 19.44 16.56
C THR A 150 -25.10 18.23 16.92
N ALA A 151 -25.72 17.17 17.48
CA ALA A 151 -25.05 15.93 17.82
C ALA A 151 -24.39 15.28 16.59
N SER A 152 -25.10 15.20 15.45
CA SER A 152 -24.57 14.69 14.19
C SER A 152 -23.39 15.51 13.70
N LYS A 153 -23.50 16.82 13.69
CA LYS A 153 -22.44 17.72 13.21
C LYS A 153 -21.17 17.63 14.05
N VAL A 154 -21.31 17.54 15.37
CA VAL A 154 -20.14 17.38 16.27
C VAL A 154 -19.51 16.01 16.10
N ALA A 155 -20.30 14.95 16.03
CA ALA A 155 -19.81 13.57 15.80
C ALA A 155 -19.04 13.45 14.47
N GLU A 156 -19.52 14.08 13.41
CA GLU A 156 -18.82 14.14 12.13
C GLU A 156 -17.47 14.86 12.25
N GLY A 157 -17.42 15.96 13.00
CA GLY A 157 -16.18 16.69 13.26
C GLY A 157 -15.14 15.84 14.01
N ASP A 158 -15.59 15.00 14.94
CA ASP A 158 -14.72 14.09 15.66
C ASP A 158 -14.20 12.96 14.76
N VAL A 159 -15.06 12.34 13.94
CA VAL A 159 -14.63 11.34 12.94
C VAL A 159 -13.63 11.94 11.95
N LEU A 160 -13.87 13.17 11.48
CA LEU A 160 -12.92 13.89 10.64
C LEU A 160 -11.56 14.07 11.32
N ASN A 161 -11.57 14.39 12.62
CA ASN A 161 -10.34 14.52 13.39
C ASN A 161 -9.62 13.17 13.55
N GLU A 162 -10.35 12.07 13.75
CA GLU A 162 -9.75 10.72 13.81
C GLU A 162 -9.10 10.34 12.47
N PHE A 163 -9.74 10.60 11.32
CA PHE A 163 -9.09 10.42 10.02
C PHE A 163 -7.79 11.22 9.90
N ARG A 164 -7.85 12.46 10.31
CA ARG A 164 -6.69 13.38 10.27
C ARG A 164 -5.53 12.88 11.11
N GLN A 165 -5.79 12.42 12.33
CA GLN A 165 -4.78 11.88 13.24
C GLN A 165 -4.29 10.50 12.79
N GLY A 166 -5.20 9.64 12.33
CA GLY A 166 -4.87 8.30 11.85
C GLY A 166 -3.94 8.32 10.65
N PHE A 167 -4.24 9.11 9.61
CA PHE A 167 -3.36 9.25 8.46
C PHE A 167 -2.02 9.91 8.81
N GLN A 168 -2.00 10.89 9.71
CA GLN A 168 -0.75 11.44 10.22
C GLN A 168 0.07 10.36 10.96
N GLY A 169 -0.58 9.54 11.76
CA GLY A 169 0.05 8.41 12.45
C GLY A 169 0.67 7.40 11.49
N TRP A 170 -0.01 7.07 10.40
CA TRP A 170 0.53 6.21 9.36
C TRP A 170 1.73 6.83 8.65
N GLU A 171 1.68 8.12 8.33
CA GLU A 171 2.84 8.80 7.76
C GLU A 171 4.05 8.75 8.69
N TYR A 172 3.85 8.84 10.01
CA TYR A 172 4.94 8.65 10.97
C TYR A 172 5.42 7.19 11.02
N LYS A 173 4.52 6.23 11.21
CA LYS A 173 4.86 4.80 11.30
C LYS A 173 5.66 4.34 10.07
N PHE A 174 5.19 4.63 8.87
CA PHE A 174 5.77 4.08 7.62
C PHE A 174 7.06 4.79 7.17
N ASN A 175 7.41 5.92 7.76
CA ASN A 175 8.64 6.65 7.44
C ASN A 175 9.67 6.65 8.59
N SER A 176 9.35 6.06 9.75
CA SER A 176 10.24 6.05 10.91
C SER A 176 10.47 4.69 11.54
N VAL A 177 9.57 3.72 11.33
CA VAL A 177 9.73 2.37 11.88
C VAL A 177 10.33 1.47 10.81
N SER A 178 11.61 1.15 10.97
CA SER A 178 12.33 0.26 10.06
C SER A 178 12.15 -1.22 10.41
N SER A 179 12.27 -2.08 9.41
CA SER A 179 12.37 -3.52 9.60
C SER A 179 13.70 -3.94 10.26
N SER A 180 13.81 -5.21 10.65
CA SER A 180 15.07 -5.78 11.14
C SER A 180 16.21 -5.76 10.10
N ARG A 181 15.89 -5.53 8.82
CA ARG A 181 16.85 -5.38 7.73
C ARG A 181 17.35 -3.94 7.57
N GLY A 182 16.74 -2.96 8.25
CA GLY A 182 17.09 -1.54 8.15
C GLY A 182 16.40 -0.80 7.02
N ASP A 183 15.39 -1.39 6.40
CA ASP A 183 14.54 -0.73 5.42
C ASP A 183 13.23 -0.29 6.06
N TYR A 184 12.68 0.81 5.57
CA TYR A 184 11.30 1.22 5.87
C TYR A 184 10.34 0.48 4.93
N PRO A 185 9.11 0.19 5.39
CA PRO A 185 8.16 -0.55 4.57
C PRO A 185 7.78 0.23 3.32
N PHE A 186 7.85 -0.45 2.17
CA PHE A 186 7.48 0.14 0.88
C PHE A 186 5.98 -0.01 0.66
N ILE A 187 5.22 0.88 1.30
CA ILE A 187 3.75 0.83 1.34
C ILE A 187 3.14 1.59 0.19
N THR A 188 2.14 0.99 -0.45
CA THR A 188 1.25 1.64 -1.41
C THR A 188 -0.19 1.51 -0.91
N MET A 189 -0.97 2.56 -1.05
CA MET A 189 -2.38 2.59 -0.71
C MET A 189 -3.17 3.19 -1.86
N THR A 190 -4.25 2.52 -2.26
CA THR A 190 -5.16 3.07 -3.28
C THR A 190 -6.40 3.64 -2.63
N THR A 191 -6.98 4.68 -3.23
CA THR A 191 -8.18 5.37 -2.75
C THR A 191 -8.85 6.12 -3.91
N GLY A 192 -10.10 6.49 -3.75
CA GLY A 192 -10.72 7.42 -4.71
C GLY A 192 -12.08 7.00 -5.27
N THR A 193 -12.56 5.78 -5.03
CA THR A 193 -13.83 5.30 -5.60
C THR A 193 -14.99 5.22 -4.61
N GLY A 194 -14.72 5.41 -3.33
CA GLY A 194 -15.76 5.38 -2.31
C GLY A 194 -16.69 6.60 -2.39
N THR A 195 -17.99 6.37 -2.67
CA THR A 195 -19.02 7.42 -2.75
C THR A 195 -19.73 7.67 -1.42
N GLY A 196 -19.58 6.76 -0.46
CA GLY A 196 -20.10 6.93 0.88
C GLY A 196 -19.50 8.16 1.59
N LYS A 197 -20.24 8.76 2.50
CA LYS A 197 -19.84 9.98 3.20
C LYS A 197 -18.47 9.86 3.85
N PHE A 198 -18.24 8.77 4.59
CA PHE A 198 -16.98 8.57 5.30
C PHE A 198 -15.87 8.04 4.42
N ALA A 199 -16.18 7.34 3.34
CA ALA A 199 -15.19 6.97 2.33
C ALA A 199 -14.65 8.23 1.61
N LYS A 200 -15.52 9.15 1.19
CA LYS A 200 -15.13 10.48 0.65
C LYS A 200 -14.25 11.24 1.65
N MET A 201 -14.69 11.32 2.90
CA MET A 201 -13.95 11.98 3.98
C MET A 201 -12.56 11.37 4.19
N ALA A 202 -12.45 10.04 4.19
CA ALA A 202 -11.18 9.33 4.29
C ALA A 202 -10.21 9.71 3.15
N SER A 203 -10.68 9.64 1.91
CA SER A 203 -9.88 9.98 0.73
C SER A 203 -9.39 11.43 0.75
N ILE A 204 -10.29 12.38 1.04
CA ILE A 204 -9.98 13.81 1.10
C ILE A 204 -8.96 14.08 2.22
N GLU A 205 -9.16 13.55 3.43
CA GLU A 205 -8.23 13.81 4.54
C GLU A 205 -6.88 13.11 4.35
N MET A 206 -6.82 11.95 3.72
CA MET A 206 -5.56 11.33 3.34
C MET A 206 -4.72 12.25 2.43
N LEU A 207 -5.35 12.83 1.42
CA LEU A 207 -4.72 13.80 0.51
C LEU A 207 -4.35 15.11 1.21
N HIS A 208 -5.20 15.60 2.12
CA HIS A 208 -4.93 16.80 2.92
C HIS A 208 -3.74 16.60 3.87
N VAL A 209 -3.63 15.46 4.54
CA VAL A 209 -2.49 15.15 5.41
C VAL A 209 -1.21 15.12 4.59
N ARG A 210 -1.20 14.41 3.44
CA ARG A 210 -0.06 14.38 2.54
C ARG A 210 0.34 15.77 2.06
N ARG A 211 -0.60 16.60 1.65
CA ARG A 211 -0.34 17.97 1.17
C ARG A 211 0.22 18.87 2.26
N ARG A 212 -0.23 18.72 3.52
CA ARG A 212 0.30 19.46 4.66
C ARG A 212 1.74 19.11 4.98
N GLY A 213 2.15 17.86 4.71
CA GLY A 213 3.47 17.34 5.02
C GLY A 213 3.74 17.21 6.52
N GLN A 214 4.89 16.63 6.85
CA GLN A 214 5.35 16.38 8.22
C GLN A 214 6.63 17.17 8.52
N GLY A 215 6.90 17.46 9.80
CA GLY A 215 8.09 18.17 10.23
C GLY A 215 7.81 19.34 11.17
N LYS A 216 8.84 20.12 11.47
CA LYS A 216 8.76 21.29 12.35
C LYS A 216 7.89 22.39 11.73
N LYS A 217 7.22 23.17 12.57
CA LYS A 217 6.46 24.35 12.15
C LYS A 217 7.32 25.25 11.25
N GLY A 218 6.81 25.61 10.09
CA GLY A 218 7.51 26.43 9.09
C GLY A 218 8.49 25.66 8.18
N ASN A 219 8.73 24.37 8.43
CA ASN A 219 9.57 23.52 7.59
C ASN A 219 8.98 22.12 7.43
N LYS A 220 7.71 22.05 7.01
CA LYS A 220 7.05 20.78 6.70
C LYS A 220 7.40 20.34 5.29
N LYS A 221 7.62 19.03 5.12
CA LYS A 221 7.92 18.40 3.84
C LYS A 221 6.98 17.23 3.60
N PRO A 222 6.64 16.92 2.34
CA PRO A 222 5.95 15.69 2.01
C PRO A 222 6.81 14.49 2.42
N VAL A 223 6.16 13.45 2.90
CA VAL A 223 6.81 12.16 3.22
C VAL A 223 6.72 11.21 2.04
N LEU A 224 7.53 10.15 2.07
CA LEU A 224 7.59 9.20 0.96
C LEU A 224 6.46 8.16 1.05
N PHE A 225 6.19 7.61 2.24
CA PHE A 225 5.22 6.53 2.44
C PHE A 225 4.03 6.95 3.30
N PRO A 226 2.85 6.32 3.04
CA PRO A 226 2.55 5.41 1.94
C PRO A 226 2.58 6.15 0.59
N LYS A 227 2.92 5.45 -0.49
CA LYS A 227 2.59 5.93 -1.83
C LYS A 227 1.08 5.93 -1.98
N ILE A 228 0.53 7.04 -2.43
CA ILE A 228 -0.91 7.16 -2.67
C ILE A 228 -1.16 6.99 -4.16
N VAL A 229 -2.07 6.09 -4.52
CA VAL A 229 -2.57 5.92 -5.88
C VAL A 229 -4.04 6.32 -5.91
N PHE A 230 -4.36 7.32 -6.68
CA PHE A 230 -5.72 7.79 -6.89
C PHE A 230 -6.38 7.02 -8.04
N LEU A 231 -7.49 6.38 -7.74
CA LEU A 231 -8.28 5.61 -8.68
C LEU A 231 -9.25 6.57 -9.40
N TYR A 232 -8.90 6.95 -10.60
CA TYR A 232 -9.68 7.90 -11.40
C TYR A 232 -10.71 7.19 -12.27
N ASP A 233 -11.97 7.55 -12.11
CA ASP A 233 -13.09 7.13 -12.95
C ASP A 233 -13.79 8.39 -13.50
N GLU A 234 -13.90 8.52 -14.82
CA GLU A 234 -14.51 9.68 -15.47
C GLU A 234 -16.00 9.85 -15.13
N GLU A 235 -16.67 8.78 -14.71
CA GLU A 235 -18.08 8.84 -14.31
C GLU A 235 -18.25 9.35 -12.86
N LEU A 236 -17.22 9.26 -12.03
CA LEU A 236 -17.25 9.68 -10.64
C LEU A 236 -16.55 11.02 -10.41
N HIS A 237 -15.54 11.35 -11.21
CA HIS A 237 -14.63 12.47 -10.98
C HIS A 237 -14.75 13.54 -12.09
N GLY A 238 -14.53 14.80 -11.73
CA GLY A 238 -14.58 15.95 -12.64
C GLY A 238 -15.73 16.90 -12.32
N GLU A 239 -15.85 17.93 -13.12
CA GLU A 239 -16.85 18.98 -12.94
C GLU A 239 -18.27 18.43 -12.97
N GLY A 240 -19.07 18.74 -11.97
CA GLY A 240 -20.46 18.29 -11.83
C GLY A 240 -20.64 16.81 -11.47
N LYS A 241 -19.59 16.07 -11.19
CA LYS A 241 -19.64 14.66 -10.80
C LYS A 241 -19.73 14.49 -9.28
N GLU A 242 -20.13 13.29 -8.85
CA GLU A 242 -20.36 12.99 -7.42
C GLU A 242 -19.13 13.19 -6.53
N LEU A 243 -17.93 12.93 -7.06
CA LEU A 243 -16.66 13.04 -6.35
C LEU A 243 -15.81 14.22 -6.83
N GLU A 244 -16.43 15.32 -7.29
CA GLU A 244 -15.74 16.53 -7.76
C GLU A 244 -14.79 17.09 -6.70
N GLU A 245 -15.26 17.28 -5.46
CA GLU A 245 -14.44 17.79 -4.35
C GLU A 245 -13.21 16.91 -4.08
N LEU A 246 -13.38 15.59 -4.13
CA LEU A 246 -12.30 14.64 -3.97
C LEU A 246 -11.30 14.75 -5.13
N PHE A 247 -11.78 14.88 -6.36
CA PHE A 247 -10.92 15.09 -7.53
C PHE A 247 -10.09 16.37 -7.40
N GLU A 248 -10.70 17.47 -7.00
CA GLU A 248 -9.99 18.73 -6.75
C GLU A 248 -8.92 18.58 -5.66
N ALA A 249 -9.24 17.89 -4.56
CA ALA A 249 -8.27 17.61 -3.49
C ALA A 249 -7.08 16.80 -4.00
N ALA A 250 -7.30 15.82 -4.90
CA ALA A 250 -6.26 15.01 -5.50
C ALA A 250 -5.35 15.84 -6.44
N VAL A 251 -5.94 16.67 -7.29
CA VAL A 251 -5.20 17.58 -8.18
C VAL A 251 -4.34 18.56 -7.36
N LEU A 252 -4.92 19.18 -6.33
CA LEU A 252 -4.19 20.09 -5.44
C LEU A 252 -3.07 19.39 -4.67
N CYS A 253 -3.25 18.14 -4.28
CA CYS A 253 -2.21 17.35 -3.64
C CYS A 253 -1.08 17.06 -4.62
N SER A 254 -1.39 16.58 -5.82
CA SER A 254 -0.40 16.30 -6.88
C SER A 254 0.44 17.53 -7.23
N SER A 255 -0.17 18.69 -7.30
CA SER A 255 0.53 19.95 -7.64
C SER A 255 1.61 20.36 -6.63
N LYS A 256 1.55 19.82 -5.41
CA LYS A 256 2.46 20.19 -4.31
C LYS A 256 3.42 19.08 -3.89
N THR A 257 3.06 17.83 -4.08
CA THR A 257 3.76 16.71 -3.43
C THR A 257 4.19 15.61 -4.39
N MET A 258 3.87 15.70 -5.67
CA MET A 258 4.01 14.65 -6.69
C MET A 258 3.16 13.39 -6.41
N TYR A 259 2.34 13.37 -5.37
CA TYR A 259 1.34 12.36 -5.05
C TYR A 259 -0.06 13.00 -5.04
N PRO A 260 -1.10 12.20 -5.32
CA PRO A 260 -1.10 10.78 -5.68
C PRO A 260 -0.56 10.49 -7.08
N ASP A 261 -0.09 9.24 -7.30
CA ASP A 261 -0.02 8.65 -8.64
C ASP A 261 -1.46 8.42 -9.13
N TRP A 262 -1.68 8.53 -10.45
CA TRP A 262 -3.00 8.40 -11.04
C TRP A 262 -3.16 7.08 -11.75
N LEU A 263 -4.23 6.34 -11.43
CA LEU A 263 -4.62 5.12 -12.13
C LEU A 263 -6.00 5.31 -12.73
N SER A 264 -6.09 5.35 -14.07
CA SER A 264 -7.36 5.46 -14.77
C SER A 264 -8.11 4.13 -14.76
N LEU A 265 -9.36 4.17 -14.32
CA LEU A 265 -10.34 3.10 -14.43
C LEU A 265 -11.20 3.26 -15.69
N SER A 266 -11.00 4.34 -16.45
CA SER A 266 -11.71 4.67 -17.68
C SER A 266 -10.82 4.51 -18.91
N GLY A 267 -11.44 4.36 -20.08
CA GLY A 267 -10.73 4.16 -21.35
C GLY A 267 -10.53 2.69 -21.73
N GLU A 268 -9.48 2.43 -22.53
CA GLU A 268 -9.22 1.10 -23.13
C GLU A 268 -8.03 0.35 -22.50
N GLY A 269 -7.46 0.88 -21.40
CA GLY A 269 -6.34 0.25 -20.72
C GLY A 269 -6.70 -1.08 -20.06
N TYR A 270 -5.69 -1.90 -19.76
CA TYR A 270 -5.85 -3.21 -19.13
C TYR A 270 -6.68 -3.15 -17.84
N VAL A 271 -6.34 -2.23 -16.92
CA VAL A 271 -7.06 -2.07 -15.64
C VAL A 271 -8.50 -1.62 -15.88
N ALA A 272 -8.71 -0.65 -16.79
CA ALA A 272 -10.02 -0.15 -17.15
C ALA A 272 -10.91 -1.25 -17.78
N SER A 273 -10.34 -2.09 -18.63
CA SER A 273 -11.07 -3.21 -19.25
C SER A 273 -11.52 -4.26 -18.22
N ILE A 274 -10.69 -4.54 -17.22
CA ILE A 274 -11.04 -5.44 -16.10
C ILE A 274 -12.12 -4.82 -15.23
N TYR A 275 -11.96 -3.54 -14.86
CA TYR A 275 -12.97 -2.81 -14.08
C TYR A 275 -14.33 -2.80 -14.78
N LYS A 276 -14.37 -2.48 -16.07
CA LYS A 276 -15.59 -2.50 -16.88
C LYS A 276 -16.24 -3.89 -16.96
N LYS A 277 -15.42 -4.94 -17.02
CA LYS A 277 -15.93 -6.32 -17.20
C LYS A 277 -16.42 -6.94 -15.88
N TYR A 278 -15.72 -6.70 -14.77
CA TYR A 278 -15.96 -7.40 -13.52
C TYR A 278 -16.43 -6.48 -12.38
N GLY A 279 -16.39 -5.16 -12.56
CA GLY A 279 -16.65 -4.21 -11.46
C GLY A 279 -15.56 -4.19 -10.39
N GLU A 280 -14.44 -4.87 -10.64
CA GLU A 280 -13.35 -5.04 -9.68
C GLU A 280 -12.11 -4.25 -10.10
N ILE A 281 -11.41 -3.70 -9.14
CA ILE A 281 -10.24 -2.86 -9.36
C ILE A 281 -8.97 -3.68 -9.15
N ILE A 282 -8.12 -3.75 -10.17
CA ILE A 282 -6.76 -4.25 -10.02
C ILE A 282 -5.90 -3.10 -9.50
N SER A 283 -5.62 -3.09 -8.20
CA SER A 283 -4.66 -2.16 -7.62
C SER A 283 -3.24 -2.49 -8.06
N PRO A 284 -2.35 -1.49 -8.20
CA PRO A 284 -0.95 -1.75 -8.48
C PRO A 284 -0.31 -2.46 -7.28
N MET A 285 0.45 -3.50 -7.57
CA MET A 285 1.24 -4.21 -6.58
C MET A 285 2.59 -3.53 -6.43
N GLY A 286 2.88 -3.05 -5.24
CA GLY A 286 4.07 -2.24 -4.99
C GLY A 286 4.01 -0.89 -5.71
N CYS A 287 4.74 -0.75 -6.82
CA CYS A 287 4.79 0.50 -7.59
C CYS A 287 3.79 0.53 -8.74
N ARG A 288 4.00 -0.35 -9.73
CA ARG A 288 3.30 -0.34 -11.03
C ARG A 288 3.11 -1.73 -11.64
N ALA A 289 3.27 -2.78 -10.86
CA ALA A 289 3.02 -4.14 -11.34
C ALA A 289 1.53 -4.46 -11.19
N PHE A 290 0.94 -4.90 -12.29
CA PHE A 290 -0.45 -5.34 -12.33
C PHE A 290 -0.47 -6.83 -12.60
N LEU A 291 -1.16 -7.58 -11.73
CA LEU A 291 -1.30 -9.02 -11.88
C LEU A 291 -2.37 -9.33 -12.94
N SER A 292 -2.11 -10.35 -13.76
CA SER A 292 -3.13 -10.93 -14.63
C SER A 292 -4.24 -11.56 -13.78
N PRO A 293 -5.49 -11.62 -14.27
CA PRO A 293 -6.55 -12.34 -13.58
C PRO A 293 -6.15 -13.79 -13.27
N TRP A 294 -6.54 -14.25 -12.09
CA TRP A 294 -6.41 -15.65 -11.68
C TRP A 294 -7.77 -16.10 -11.17
N TYR A 295 -8.35 -17.05 -11.84
CA TYR A 295 -9.71 -17.52 -11.54
C TYR A 295 -9.70 -18.57 -10.43
N ARG A 296 -10.70 -18.52 -9.54
CA ARG A 296 -10.76 -19.39 -8.36
C ARG A 296 -10.73 -20.87 -8.68
N ARG A 297 -11.39 -21.27 -9.77
CA ARG A 297 -11.49 -22.68 -10.18
C ARG A 297 -10.59 -23.02 -11.36
N GLY A 298 -10.51 -22.15 -12.34
CA GLY A 298 -9.80 -22.41 -13.60
C GLY A 298 -8.36 -21.93 -13.67
N GLY A 299 -7.86 -21.22 -12.67
CA GLY A 299 -6.50 -20.71 -12.67
C GLY A 299 -6.29 -19.59 -13.69
N MET A 300 -5.42 -19.79 -14.69
CA MET A 300 -5.12 -18.77 -15.71
C MET A 300 -6.30 -18.47 -16.65
N HIS A 301 -7.22 -19.41 -16.77
CA HIS A 301 -8.43 -19.28 -17.61
C HIS A 301 -9.66 -19.63 -16.77
N PRO A 302 -10.80 -18.99 -17.01
CA PRO A 302 -12.01 -19.34 -16.28
C PRO A 302 -12.44 -20.78 -16.57
N ALA A 303 -12.84 -21.52 -15.54
CA ALA A 303 -13.37 -22.88 -15.70
C ALA A 303 -14.72 -22.87 -16.43
N ASP A 304 -15.53 -21.86 -16.20
CA ASP A 304 -16.80 -21.57 -16.86
C ASP A 304 -17.14 -20.08 -16.72
N GLU A 305 -18.30 -19.66 -17.24
CA GLU A 305 -18.77 -18.27 -17.23
C GLU A 305 -19.05 -17.69 -15.82
N ASN A 306 -19.23 -18.55 -14.83
CA ASN A 306 -19.48 -18.18 -13.44
C ASN A 306 -18.21 -18.20 -12.58
N ASP A 307 -17.05 -18.50 -13.17
CA ASP A 307 -15.78 -18.48 -12.43
C ASP A 307 -15.32 -17.03 -12.19
N THR A 308 -14.94 -16.74 -10.96
CA THR A 308 -14.58 -15.39 -10.53
C THR A 308 -13.08 -15.19 -10.43
N PRO A 309 -12.55 -14.09 -10.96
CA PRO A 309 -11.14 -13.76 -10.79
C PRO A 309 -10.84 -13.29 -9.36
N VAL A 310 -9.60 -13.52 -8.93
CA VAL A 310 -9.06 -13.08 -7.64
C VAL A 310 -8.11 -11.92 -7.88
N PHE A 311 -8.38 -10.77 -7.28
CA PHE A 311 -7.61 -9.53 -7.47
C PHE A 311 -6.81 -9.11 -6.23
N VAL A 312 -7.11 -9.66 -5.06
CA VAL A 312 -6.40 -9.39 -3.78
C VAL A 312 -5.90 -10.69 -3.15
N GLY A 313 -5.06 -10.59 -2.13
CA GLY A 313 -4.45 -11.76 -1.51
C GLY A 313 -3.42 -12.46 -2.41
N ARG A 314 -2.80 -11.72 -3.34
CA ARG A 314 -1.85 -12.23 -4.33
C ARG A 314 -0.49 -11.55 -4.20
N PHE A 315 0.54 -12.21 -4.69
CA PHE A 315 1.92 -11.72 -4.64
C PHE A 315 2.72 -12.15 -5.87
N ASN A 316 3.89 -11.55 -6.07
CA ASN A 316 4.91 -12.03 -6.97
C ASN A 316 6.16 -12.51 -6.20
N ILE A 317 6.91 -13.39 -6.82
CA ILE A 317 8.15 -13.93 -6.22
C ILE A 317 9.40 -13.12 -6.58
N GLY A 318 9.30 -12.19 -7.51
CA GLY A 318 10.40 -11.33 -7.91
C GLY A 318 10.28 -10.83 -9.34
N ALA A 319 11.26 -10.05 -9.77
CA ALA A 319 11.37 -9.49 -11.10
C ALA A 319 12.67 -9.92 -11.78
N ILE A 320 12.62 -10.11 -13.09
CA ILE A 320 13.77 -10.34 -13.95
C ILE A 320 13.70 -9.32 -15.09
N SER A 321 14.79 -8.57 -15.30
CA SER A 321 14.92 -7.67 -16.44
C SER A 321 15.67 -8.33 -17.58
N LEU A 322 15.21 -8.09 -18.80
CA LEU A 322 15.88 -8.49 -20.04
C LEU A 322 16.54 -7.28 -20.67
N HIS A 323 17.76 -7.44 -21.16
CA HIS A 323 18.48 -6.39 -21.88
C HIS A 323 18.17 -6.48 -23.36
N LEU A 324 17.05 -5.88 -23.77
CA LEU A 324 16.56 -6.01 -25.16
C LEU A 324 17.60 -5.60 -26.22
N PRO A 325 18.38 -4.51 -26.07
CA PRO A 325 19.41 -4.15 -27.05
C PRO A 325 20.53 -5.19 -27.23
N LEU A 326 20.79 -6.06 -26.24
CA LEU A 326 21.75 -7.16 -26.37
C LEU A 326 21.14 -8.43 -26.98
N ILE A 327 19.83 -8.56 -26.86
CA ILE A 327 19.11 -9.74 -27.38
C ILE A 327 18.79 -9.53 -28.86
N TYR A 328 18.57 -8.29 -29.29
CA TYR A 328 18.26 -7.88 -30.65
C TYR A 328 19.54 -7.63 -31.47
#